data_a41f8418000d9605d8836df2cc55bfd3
#
_entry.id   a41f8418000d9605d8836df2cc55bfd3
#
_cell.length_a   1.000
_cell.length_b   1.000
_cell.length_c   1.000
_cell.angle_alpha   90.00
_cell.angle_beta   90.00
_cell.angle_gamma   90.00
#
_symmetry.space_group_name_H-M   'P 1'
#
loop_
_entity.id
_entity.type
_entity.pdbx_description
1 polymer ?
#
loop_
_entity_poly.entity_id
_entity_poly.type
_entity_poly.pdbx_seq_one_letter_code
_entity_poly.pdbx_strand_id
1 'polypeptide(L)'
;MLRVLRQRRIALLCLAASLLSPQVARTQDAATVIQIAERDRAALNATGALRRYESALATLPTNYGLLWRAARESTDLGEASSDATKRTEYYRKAEAYARRAVAANADGADGHFMLSVALGRIALAVGSRERVRYAAEIRSEALAAVKLDPSHAGALHVLGVWNAEVMRLNSFARFAARNFLGGKVFDQASWAEATRYMEAAVTADPERITHRLDLAKVYTDTDQKAKARASCDAVARMQSVEFNDTRYKQECVQLLAKWR
;
A
#
# COMPACT_ATOMS: atom_id res chain seq x y z
N MET A 1 -11.38 60.83 63.61
CA MET A 1 -11.61 59.36 63.76
C MET A 1 -12.02 58.77 62.43
N LEU A 2 -11.05 58.29 61.62
CA LEU A 2 -11.30 57.69 60.35
C LEU A 2 -11.08 56.13 60.47
N ARG A 3 -12.12 55.38 60.18
CA ARG A 3 -12.02 53.90 60.08
C ARG A 3 -11.63 53.56 58.65
N VAL A 4 -10.45 52.99 58.51
CA VAL A 4 -9.97 52.43 57.24
C VAL A 4 -10.57 51.01 57.04
N LEU A 5 -11.43 50.84 56.03
CA LEU A 5 -11.95 49.56 55.58
C LEU A 5 -10.94 48.93 54.68
N ARG A 6 -10.34 47.80 55.12
CA ARG A 6 -9.41 46.98 54.39
C ARG A 6 -10.20 46.00 53.57
N GLN A 7 -10.37 46.26 52.24
CA GLN A 7 -10.97 45.32 51.31
C GLN A 7 -9.96 44.18 51.02
N ARG A 8 -10.28 42.98 51.44
CA ARG A 8 -9.59 41.76 51.00
C ARG A 8 -10.11 41.37 49.62
N ARG A 9 -9.27 41.51 48.58
CA ARG A 9 -9.52 40.95 47.26
C ARG A 9 -9.20 39.47 47.34
N ILE A 10 -10.24 38.62 47.27
CA ILE A 10 -10.12 37.18 47.08
C ILE A 10 -9.90 36.98 45.58
N ALA A 11 -8.67 36.63 45.19
CA ALA A 11 -8.39 36.18 43.85
C ALA A 11 -8.91 34.74 43.69
N LEU A 12 -10.02 34.57 42.96
CA LEU A 12 -10.43 33.25 42.45
C LEU A 12 -9.47 32.83 41.35
N LEU A 13 -8.56 31.90 41.65
CA LEU A 13 -7.87 31.13 40.66
C LEU A 13 -8.86 30.13 40.02
N CYS A 14 -9.39 30.47 38.87
CA CYS A 14 -10.07 29.49 38.01
C CYS A 14 -9.02 28.49 37.47
N LEU A 15 -8.88 27.32 38.09
CA LEU A 15 -8.22 26.18 37.49
C LEU A 15 -9.12 25.71 36.34
N ALA A 16 -8.80 26.15 35.12
CA ALA A 16 -9.35 25.56 33.93
C ALA A 16 -8.72 24.16 33.75
N ALA A 17 -9.33 23.14 34.36
CA ALA A 17 -9.05 21.74 34.02
C ALA A 17 -9.56 21.54 32.61
N SER A 18 -8.65 21.59 31.63
CA SER A 18 -8.92 21.20 30.23
C SER A 18 -9.25 19.70 30.20
N LEU A 19 -10.54 19.38 30.34
CA LEU A 19 -11.06 18.06 30.07
C LEU A 19 -10.89 17.81 28.57
N LEU A 20 -9.76 17.22 28.16
CA LEU A 20 -9.58 16.66 26.83
C LEU A 20 -10.75 15.72 26.57
N SER A 21 -11.51 15.96 25.51
CA SER A 21 -12.61 15.06 25.16
C SER A 21 -12.06 13.65 24.95
N PRO A 22 -12.81 12.59 25.28
CA PRO A 22 -12.36 11.22 25.08
C PRO A 22 -11.99 10.90 23.64
N GLN A 23 -12.49 11.66 22.68
CA GLN A 23 -12.16 11.55 21.27
C GLN A 23 -10.76 12.10 20.98
N VAL A 24 -10.34 13.20 21.61
CA VAL A 24 -8.99 13.77 21.48
C VAL A 24 -7.95 12.83 22.10
N ALA A 25 -8.25 12.26 23.28
CA ALA A 25 -7.37 11.26 23.91
C ALA A 25 -7.18 10.02 23.03
N ARG A 26 -8.26 9.48 22.43
CA ARG A 26 -8.19 8.33 21.51
C ARG A 26 -7.39 8.62 20.23
N THR A 27 -7.46 9.84 19.71
CA THR A 27 -6.70 10.25 18.52
C THR A 27 -5.21 10.36 18.83
N GLN A 28 -4.86 10.86 20.01
CA GLN A 28 -3.47 10.91 20.49
C GLN A 28 -2.89 9.51 20.69
N ASP A 29 -3.68 8.56 21.24
CA ASP A 29 -3.28 7.17 21.38
C ASP A 29 -2.98 6.51 20.02
N ALA A 30 -3.83 6.71 19.01
CA ALA A 30 -3.61 6.19 17.67
C ALA A 30 -2.34 6.74 17.03
N ALA A 31 -2.09 8.06 17.14
CA ALA A 31 -0.88 8.70 16.60
C ALA A 31 0.40 8.15 17.25
N THR A 32 0.38 7.95 18.57
CA THR A 32 1.50 7.37 19.32
C THR A 32 1.77 5.92 18.89
N VAL A 33 0.71 5.11 18.75
CA VAL A 33 0.85 3.72 18.27
C VAL A 33 1.44 3.70 16.87
N ILE A 34 0.94 4.55 15.95
CA ILE A 34 1.47 4.67 14.59
C ILE A 34 2.95 5.02 14.63
N GLN A 35 3.34 6.03 15.39
CA GLN A 35 4.75 6.44 15.48
C GLN A 35 5.66 5.29 15.95
N ILE A 36 5.23 4.52 16.95
CA ILE A 36 6.03 3.40 17.47
C ILE A 36 6.06 2.26 16.44
N ALA A 37 4.94 1.93 15.80
CA ALA A 37 4.87 0.88 14.80
C ALA A 37 5.67 1.24 13.53
N GLU A 38 5.72 2.52 13.11
CA GLU A 38 6.58 2.97 12.01
C GLU A 38 8.08 2.85 12.36
N ARG A 39 8.46 2.96 13.63
CA ARG A 39 9.83 2.64 14.07
C ARG A 39 10.12 1.14 13.96
N ASP A 40 9.17 0.27 14.34
CA ASP A 40 9.31 -1.17 14.11
C ASP A 40 9.46 -1.47 12.61
N ARG A 41 8.66 -0.82 11.74
CA ARG A 41 8.78 -0.96 10.29
C ARG A 41 10.15 -0.50 9.79
N ALA A 42 10.64 0.65 10.21
CA ALA A 42 11.97 1.16 9.85
C ALA A 42 13.11 0.24 10.30
N ALA A 43 12.88 -0.54 11.37
CA ALA A 43 13.76 -1.61 11.83
C ALA A 43 13.51 -2.95 11.10
N LEU A 44 12.75 -2.96 10.01
CA LEU A 44 12.37 -4.14 9.22
C LEU A 44 11.59 -5.20 10.04
N ASN A 45 10.89 -4.77 11.09
CA ASN A 45 10.08 -5.62 11.97
C ASN A 45 8.58 -5.49 11.65
N ALA A 46 8.18 -5.94 10.46
CA ALA A 46 6.77 -5.90 10.01
C ALA A 46 5.84 -6.67 10.97
N THR A 47 6.30 -7.77 11.58
CA THR A 47 5.52 -8.53 12.57
C THR A 47 5.26 -7.71 13.84
N GLY A 48 6.24 -6.96 14.32
CA GLY A 48 6.10 -6.07 15.46
C GLY A 48 5.12 -4.94 15.17
N ALA A 49 5.27 -4.29 14.03
CA ALA A 49 4.39 -3.22 13.57
C ALA A 49 2.93 -3.71 13.45
N LEU A 50 2.68 -4.85 12.79
CA LEU A 50 1.33 -5.42 12.66
C LEU A 50 0.68 -5.68 14.02
N ARG A 51 1.40 -6.31 14.95
CA ARG A 51 0.85 -6.58 16.31
C ARG A 51 0.43 -5.31 17.04
N ARG A 52 1.18 -4.20 16.88
CA ARG A 52 0.80 -2.91 17.47
C ARG A 52 -0.47 -2.36 16.87
N TYR A 53 -0.58 -2.40 15.53
CA TYR A 53 -1.80 -1.97 14.85
C TYR A 53 -3.00 -2.83 15.26
N GLU A 54 -2.86 -4.16 15.30
CA GLU A 54 -3.93 -5.07 15.71
C GLU A 54 -4.38 -4.83 17.16
N SER A 55 -3.43 -4.63 18.07
CA SER A 55 -3.74 -4.31 19.48
C SER A 55 -4.53 -3.00 19.60
N ALA A 56 -4.13 -1.95 18.89
CA ALA A 56 -4.84 -0.68 18.92
C ALA A 56 -6.21 -0.75 18.24
N LEU A 57 -6.35 -1.55 17.17
CA LEU A 57 -7.62 -1.76 16.48
C LEU A 57 -8.67 -2.51 17.32
N ALA A 58 -8.27 -3.16 18.43
CA ALA A 58 -9.21 -3.74 19.40
C ALA A 58 -10.04 -2.65 20.10
N THR A 59 -9.46 -1.46 20.34
CA THR A 59 -10.13 -0.33 20.99
C THR A 59 -10.54 0.77 20.01
N LEU A 60 -9.92 0.83 18.83
CA LEU A 60 -10.13 1.83 17.78
C LEU A 60 -10.48 1.15 16.44
N PRO A 61 -11.57 0.35 16.36
CA PRO A 61 -11.82 -0.57 15.25
C PRO A 61 -12.04 0.11 13.89
N THR A 62 -12.34 1.40 13.85
CA THR A 62 -12.59 2.18 12.64
C THR A 62 -11.53 3.25 12.37
N ASN A 63 -10.38 3.20 13.06
CA ASN A 63 -9.33 4.17 12.82
C ASN A 63 -8.67 3.91 11.47
N TYR A 64 -8.90 4.82 10.52
CA TYR A 64 -8.38 4.73 9.16
C TYR A 64 -6.87 4.54 9.09
N GLY A 65 -6.13 5.35 9.88
CA GLY A 65 -4.66 5.34 9.87
C GLY A 65 -4.06 4.01 10.33
N LEU A 66 -4.69 3.35 11.31
CA LEU A 66 -4.29 2.01 11.78
C LEU A 66 -4.67 0.93 10.77
N LEU A 67 -5.86 1.03 10.15
CA LEU A 67 -6.41 0.02 9.26
C LEU A 67 -5.56 -0.15 7.98
N TRP A 68 -5.27 0.93 7.26
CA TRP A 68 -4.51 0.79 6.03
C TRP A 68 -3.05 0.36 6.30
N ARG A 69 -2.46 0.77 7.43
CA ARG A 69 -1.13 0.32 7.84
C ARG A 69 -1.11 -1.16 8.23
N ALA A 70 -2.14 -1.64 8.93
CA ALA A 70 -2.28 -3.07 9.21
C ALA A 70 -2.41 -3.90 7.91
N ALA A 71 -3.13 -3.36 6.89
CA ALA A 71 -3.20 -3.98 5.57
C ALA A 71 -1.80 -4.04 4.90
N ARG A 72 -1.02 -2.97 4.99
CA ARG A 72 0.35 -2.90 4.46
C ARG A 72 1.25 -3.97 5.07
N GLU A 73 1.34 -4.01 6.41
CA GLU A 73 2.19 -4.98 7.09
C GLU A 73 1.73 -6.42 6.82
N SER A 74 0.43 -6.66 6.75
CA SER A 74 -0.11 -7.97 6.38
C SER A 74 0.29 -8.37 4.95
N THR A 75 0.29 -7.42 4.00
CA THR A 75 0.77 -7.68 2.63
C THR A 75 2.24 -8.04 2.62
N ASP A 76 3.09 -7.27 3.31
CA ASP A 76 4.54 -7.48 3.38
C ASP A 76 4.89 -8.86 3.98
N LEU A 77 4.20 -9.27 5.05
CA LEU A 77 4.38 -10.58 5.68
C LEU A 77 3.90 -11.72 4.78
N GLY A 78 2.79 -11.52 4.07
CA GLY A 78 2.31 -12.49 3.09
C GLY A 78 3.32 -12.67 1.96
N GLU A 79 3.89 -11.58 1.48
CA GLU A 79 4.88 -11.60 0.40
C GLU A 79 6.20 -12.27 0.80
N ALA A 80 6.61 -12.14 2.05
CA ALA A 80 7.80 -12.79 2.60
C ALA A 80 7.58 -14.27 2.95
N SER A 81 6.34 -14.72 3.06
CA SER A 81 6.04 -16.09 3.48
C SER A 81 6.33 -17.10 2.35
N SER A 82 7.17 -18.09 2.63
CA SER A 82 7.37 -19.26 1.77
C SER A 82 6.22 -20.27 1.83
N ASP A 83 5.46 -20.28 2.94
CA ASP A 83 4.28 -21.12 3.15
C ASP A 83 3.08 -20.53 2.41
N ALA A 84 2.53 -21.26 1.45
CA ALA A 84 1.41 -20.84 0.61
C ALA A 84 0.12 -20.57 1.42
N THR A 85 -0.13 -21.37 2.47
CA THR A 85 -1.31 -21.22 3.35
C THR A 85 -1.19 -19.92 4.14
N LYS A 86 -0.07 -19.72 4.84
CA LYS A 86 0.18 -18.49 5.60
C LYS A 86 0.18 -17.26 4.71
N ARG A 87 0.75 -17.37 3.50
CA ARG A 87 0.73 -16.29 2.51
C ARG A 87 -0.70 -15.88 2.18
N THR A 88 -1.57 -16.84 1.91
CA THR A 88 -2.98 -16.62 1.60
C THR A 88 -3.72 -16.00 2.80
N GLU A 89 -3.47 -16.49 4.01
CA GLU A 89 -4.04 -15.94 5.25
C GLU A 89 -3.67 -14.45 5.43
N TYR A 90 -2.40 -14.10 5.23
CA TYR A 90 -1.95 -12.73 5.32
C TYR A 90 -2.58 -11.83 4.26
N TYR A 91 -2.71 -12.30 3.01
CA TYR A 91 -3.36 -11.51 1.95
C TYR A 91 -4.86 -11.31 2.21
N ARG A 92 -5.56 -12.31 2.76
CA ARG A 92 -6.96 -12.17 3.18
C ARG A 92 -7.10 -11.22 4.36
N LYS A 93 -6.17 -11.25 5.31
CA LYS A 93 -6.11 -10.29 6.40
C LYS A 93 -5.88 -8.87 5.88
N ALA A 94 -4.98 -8.69 4.93
CA ALA A 94 -4.73 -7.41 4.27
C ALA A 94 -5.99 -6.87 3.57
N GLU A 95 -6.69 -7.71 2.81
CA GLU A 95 -7.98 -7.37 2.18
C GLU A 95 -9.00 -6.90 3.22
N ALA A 96 -9.17 -7.65 4.31
CA ALA A 96 -10.14 -7.31 5.34
C ALA A 96 -9.84 -5.94 6.00
N TYR A 97 -8.58 -5.65 6.30
CA TYR A 97 -8.19 -4.36 6.84
C TYR A 97 -8.36 -3.24 5.82
N ALA A 98 -7.97 -3.44 4.56
CA ALA A 98 -8.10 -2.43 3.52
C ALA A 98 -9.56 -2.09 3.22
N ARG A 99 -10.46 -3.07 3.15
CA ARG A 99 -11.91 -2.83 3.02
C ARG A 99 -12.47 -2.02 4.19
N ARG A 100 -12.04 -2.32 5.40
CA ARG A 100 -12.42 -1.53 6.59
C ARG A 100 -11.84 -0.12 6.53
N ALA A 101 -10.64 0.07 5.98
CA ALA A 101 -10.05 1.40 5.79
C ALA A 101 -10.88 2.24 4.81
N VAL A 102 -11.24 1.69 3.66
CA VAL A 102 -12.12 2.36 2.68
C VAL A 102 -13.50 2.68 3.30
N ALA A 103 -14.07 1.75 4.06
CA ALA A 103 -15.34 1.99 4.76
C ALA A 103 -15.23 3.08 5.85
N ALA A 104 -14.09 3.20 6.51
CA ALA A 104 -13.84 4.22 7.53
C ALA A 104 -13.56 5.61 6.94
N ASN A 105 -12.94 5.68 5.77
CA ASN A 105 -12.68 6.92 5.03
C ASN A 105 -12.58 6.64 3.53
N ALA A 106 -13.68 6.87 2.82
CA ALA A 106 -13.76 6.69 1.37
C ALA A 106 -12.97 7.74 0.56
N ASP A 107 -12.57 8.84 1.19
CA ASP A 107 -11.74 9.89 0.59
C ASP A 107 -10.25 9.72 0.92
N GLY A 108 -9.87 8.59 1.49
CA GLY A 108 -8.50 8.28 1.85
C GLY A 108 -7.79 7.44 0.76
N ALA A 109 -6.81 8.02 0.06
CA ALA A 109 -6.09 7.36 -1.04
C ALA A 109 -5.38 6.06 -0.61
N ASP A 110 -4.74 6.04 0.56
CA ASP A 110 -4.02 4.86 1.08
C ASP A 110 -4.93 3.63 1.26
N GLY A 111 -6.20 3.84 1.69
CA GLY A 111 -7.17 2.75 1.87
C GLY A 111 -7.49 2.05 0.56
N HIS A 112 -7.81 2.82 -0.48
CA HIS A 112 -8.04 2.34 -1.85
C HIS A 112 -6.79 1.68 -2.43
N PHE A 113 -5.64 2.32 -2.27
CA PHE A 113 -4.36 1.75 -2.68
C PHE A 113 -4.13 0.38 -2.03
N MET A 114 -4.23 0.26 -0.71
CA MET A 114 -4.00 -1.00 -0.02
C MET A 114 -5.02 -2.08 -0.38
N LEU A 115 -6.26 -1.70 -0.68
CA LEU A 115 -7.26 -2.65 -1.18
C LEU A 115 -6.86 -3.18 -2.55
N SER A 116 -6.43 -2.30 -3.46
CA SER A 116 -5.95 -2.71 -4.78
C SER A 116 -4.74 -3.65 -4.71
N VAL A 117 -3.80 -3.40 -3.80
CA VAL A 117 -2.63 -4.27 -3.56
C VAL A 117 -3.06 -5.63 -3.03
N ALA A 118 -3.88 -5.68 -1.97
CA ALA A 118 -4.31 -6.93 -1.36
C ALA A 118 -5.08 -7.82 -2.36
N LEU A 119 -5.99 -7.23 -3.13
CA LEU A 119 -6.73 -7.92 -4.20
C LEU A 119 -5.79 -8.42 -5.30
N GLY A 120 -4.78 -7.64 -5.67
CA GLY A 120 -3.74 -8.04 -6.62
C GLY A 120 -2.97 -9.28 -6.16
N ARG A 121 -2.55 -9.32 -4.90
CA ARG A 121 -1.86 -10.48 -4.32
C ARG A 121 -2.75 -11.72 -4.26
N ILE A 122 -4.03 -11.56 -3.93
CA ILE A 122 -5.00 -12.67 -3.95
C ILE A 122 -5.24 -13.17 -5.38
N ALA A 123 -5.38 -12.26 -6.35
CA ALA A 123 -5.61 -12.61 -7.74
C ALA A 123 -4.53 -13.53 -8.33
N LEU A 124 -3.29 -13.40 -7.87
CA LEU A 124 -2.19 -14.28 -8.31
C LEU A 124 -2.30 -15.72 -7.77
N ALA A 125 -3.06 -15.93 -6.69
CA ALA A 125 -3.21 -17.21 -6.01
C ALA A 125 -4.49 -17.97 -6.41
N VAL A 126 -5.41 -17.35 -7.16
CA VAL A 126 -6.71 -17.93 -7.53
C VAL A 126 -6.79 -18.33 -9.00
N GLY A 127 -7.84 -19.12 -9.35
CA GLY A 127 -8.09 -19.56 -10.72
C GLY A 127 -8.49 -18.41 -11.67
N SER A 128 -8.44 -18.68 -12.98
CA SER A 128 -8.60 -17.68 -14.04
C SER A 128 -9.92 -16.89 -13.93
N ARG A 129 -11.03 -17.53 -13.59
CA ARG A 129 -12.35 -16.88 -13.48
C ARG A 129 -12.39 -15.83 -12.36
N GLU A 130 -11.86 -16.20 -11.18
CA GLU A 130 -11.79 -15.29 -10.04
C GLU A 130 -10.78 -14.17 -10.28
N ARG A 131 -9.66 -14.49 -10.95
CA ARG A 131 -8.65 -13.48 -11.33
C ARG A 131 -9.23 -12.37 -12.18
N VAL A 132 -10.10 -12.68 -13.15
CA VAL A 132 -10.79 -11.68 -13.98
C VAL A 132 -11.70 -10.78 -13.15
N ARG A 133 -12.42 -11.37 -12.19
CA ARG A 133 -13.27 -10.58 -11.27
C ARG A 133 -12.47 -9.61 -10.43
N TYR A 134 -11.36 -10.08 -9.84
CA TYR A 134 -10.47 -9.22 -9.07
C TYR A 134 -9.82 -8.12 -9.93
N ALA A 135 -9.49 -8.40 -11.18
CA ALA A 135 -8.82 -7.44 -12.04
C ALA A 135 -9.62 -6.14 -12.24
N ALA A 136 -10.94 -6.22 -12.35
CA ALA A 136 -11.80 -5.04 -12.44
C ALA A 136 -11.78 -4.21 -11.16
N GLU A 137 -11.87 -4.86 -10.00
CA GLU A 137 -11.86 -4.20 -8.69
C GLU A 137 -10.47 -3.59 -8.39
N ILE A 138 -9.38 -4.33 -8.66
CA ILE A 138 -8.00 -3.81 -8.51
C ILE A 138 -7.84 -2.49 -9.26
N ARG A 139 -8.23 -2.47 -10.53
CA ARG A 139 -8.11 -1.26 -11.35
C ARG A 139 -8.98 -0.13 -10.83
N SER A 140 -10.21 -0.42 -10.43
CA SER A 140 -11.14 0.58 -9.89
C SER A 140 -10.59 1.24 -8.64
N GLU A 141 -10.09 0.43 -7.70
CA GLU A 141 -9.54 0.92 -6.44
C GLU A 141 -8.23 1.70 -6.66
N ALA A 142 -7.35 1.23 -7.53
CA ALA A 142 -6.13 1.97 -7.87
C ALA A 142 -6.42 3.32 -8.55
N LEU A 143 -7.43 3.38 -9.44
CA LEU A 143 -7.90 4.64 -10.05
C LEU A 143 -8.56 5.57 -9.02
N ALA A 144 -9.30 5.04 -8.05
CA ALA A 144 -9.85 5.83 -6.95
C ALA A 144 -8.72 6.49 -6.13
N ALA A 145 -7.68 5.72 -5.79
CA ALA A 145 -6.51 6.25 -5.10
C ALA A 145 -5.81 7.37 -5.91
N VAL A 146 -5.58 7.17 -7.21
CA VAL A 146 -4.95 8.19 -8.08
C VAL A 146 -5.85 9.41 -8.27
N LYS A 147 -7.16 9.25 -8.27
CA LYS A 147 -8.11 10.38 -8.33
C LYS A 147 -8.03 11.24 -7.07
N LEU A 148 -7.86 10.62 -5.90
CA LEU A 148 -7.74 11.29 -4.60
C LEU A 148 -6.35 11.92 -4.41
N ASP A 149 -5.31 11.21 -4.85
CA ASP A 149 -3.91 11.68 -4.87
C ASP A 149 -3.25 11.31 -6.21
N PRO A 150 -3.19 12.23 -7.18
CA PRO A 150 -2.56 11.99 -8.49
C PRO A 150 -1.07 11.65 -8.43
N SER A 151 -0.40 11.96 -7.33
CA SER A 151 1.02 11.67 -7.08
C SER A 151 1.25 10.40 -6.26
N HIS A 152 0.21 9.66 -5.92
CA HIS A 152 0.30 8.45 -5.10
C HIS A 152 1.10 7.35 -5.81
N ALA A 153 2.41 7.30 -5.55
CA ALA A 153 3.36 6.42 -6.23
C ALA A 153 2.94 4.94 -6.24
N GLY A 154 2.45 4.44 -5.08
CA GLY A 154 1.99 3.06 -4.96
C GLY A 154 0.78 2.74 -5.84
N ALA A 155 -0.19 3.65 -5.95
CA ALA A 155 -1.37 3.46 -6.79
C ALA A 155 -1.02 3.52 -8.29
N LEU A 156 -0.14 4.44 -8.68
CA LEU A 156 0.44 4.48 -10.03
C LEU A 156 1.16 3.17 -10.36
N HIS A 157 1.97 2.64 -9.42
CA HIS A 157 2.63 1.35 -9.58
C HIS A 157 1.63 0.21 -9.79
N VAL A 158 0.55 0.12 -8.98
CA VAL A 158 -0.50 -0.91 -9.17
C VAL A 158 -1.12 -0.84 -10.55
N LEU A 159 -1.41 0.37 -11.07
CA LEU A 159 -1.94 0.54 -12.43
C LEU A 159 -0.93 0.08 -13.50
N GLY A 160 0.34 0.35 -13.32
CA GLY A 160 1.41 -0.14 -14.19
C GLY A 160 1.49 -1.66 -14.21
N VAL A 161 1.54 -2.29 -13.03
CA VAL A 161 1.54 -3.76 -12.89
C VAL A 161 0.27 -4.36 -13.47
N TRP A 162 -0.91 -3.79 -13.19
CA TRP A 162 -2.18 -4.27 -13.73
C TRP A 162 -2.17 -4.31 -15.26
N ASN A 163 -1.73 -3.23 -15.91
CA ASN A 163 -1.60 -3.19 -17.37
C ASN A 163 -0.64 -4.27 -17.87
N ALA A 164 0.53 -4.41 -17.26
CA ALA A 164 1.53 -5.41 -17.65
C ALA A 164 1.01 -6.83 -17.51
N GLU A 165 0.36 -7.17 -16.38
CA GLU A 165 -0.20 -8.51 -16.15
C GLU A 165 -1.28 -8.88 -17.16
N VAL A 166 -2.15 -7.94 -17.53
CA VAL A 166 -3.15 -8.16 -18.59
C VAL A 166 -2.47 -8.36 -19.95
N MET A 167 -1.43 -7.59 -20.25
CA MET A 167 -0.70 -7.70 -21.51
C MET A 167 0.16 -8.97 -21.62
N ARG A 168 0.61 -9.54 -20.49
CA ARG A 168 1.28 -10.85 -20.43
C ARG A 168 0.37 -12.03 -20.73
N LEU A 169 -0.95 -11.88 -20.60
CA LEU A 169 -1.90 -12.89 -21.03
C LEU A 169 -1.79 -13.08 -22.56
N ASN A 170 -1.74 -14.34 -23.01
CA ASN A 170 -1.79 -14.60 -24.44
C ASN A 170 -3.14 -14.16 -25.05
N SER A 171 -3.19 -14.00 -26.37
CA SER A 171 -4.36 -13.49 -27.08
C SER A 171 -5.61 -14.34 -26.83
N PHE A 172 -5.46 -15.67 -26.74
CA PHE A 172 -6.57 -16.57 -26.46
C PHE A 172 -7.13 -16.39 -25.04
N ALA A 173 -6.25 -16.29 -24.03
CA ALA A 173 -6.66 -16.05 -22.65
C ALA A 173 -7.36 -14.70 -22.48
N ARG A 174 -6.87 -13.64 -23.14
CA ARG A 174 -7.54 -12.33 -23.15
C ARG A 174 -8.90 -12.38 -23.82
N PHE A 175 -8.99 -13.04 -24.98
CA PHE A 175 -10.26 -13.25 -25.70
C PHE A 175 -11.26 -14.01 -24.83
N ALA A 176 -10.86 -15.11 -24.20
CA ALA A 176 -11.70 -15.91 -23.32
C ALA A 176 -12.16 -15.10 -22.09
N ALA A 177 -11.25 -14.37 -21.44
CA ALA A 177 -11.57 -13.51 -20.31
C ALA A 177 -12.60 -12.44 -20.70
N ARG A 178 -12.39 -11.78 -21.83
CA ARG A 178 -13.28 -10.72 -22.34
C ARG A 178 -14.70 -11.25 -22.63
N ASN A 179 -14.82 -12.35 -23.36
CA ASN A 179 -16.10 -12.78 -23.92
C ASN A 179 -16.88 -13.71 -22.98
N PHE A 180 -16.20 -14.48 -22.11
CA PHE A 180 -16.84 -15.51 -21.29
C PHE A 180 -16.80 -15.21 -19.78
N LEU A 181 -15.89 -14.33 -19.34
CA LEU A 181 -15.70 -14.06 -17.91
C LEU A 181 -15.99 -12.61 -17.52
N GLY A 182 -16.53 -11.78 -18.44
CA GLY A 182 -16.86 -10.38 -18.17
C GLY A 182 -15.67 -9.43 -18.13
N GLY A 183 -14.52 -9.83 -18.65
CA GLY A 183 -13.25 -9.08 -18.61
C GLY A 183 -13.11 -7.95 -19.62
N LYS A 184 -14.22 -7.25 -20.00
CA LYS A 184 -14.16 -6.08 -20.90
C LYS A 184 -13.18 -5.00 -20.43
N VAL A 185 -12.93 -4.93 -19.13
CA VAL A 185 -11.93 -4.02 -18.53
C VAL A 185 -10.53 -4.24 -19.12
N PHE A 186 -10.22 -5.44 -19.62
CA PHE A 186 -8.93 -5.77 -20.23
C PHE A 186 -8.65 -5.07 -21.56
N ASP A 187 -9.70 -4.57 -22.24
CA ASP A 187 -9.56 -3.77 -23.45
C ASP A 187 -8.84 -2.43 -23.21
N GLN A 188 -8.76 -2.01 -21.95
CA GLN A 188 -8.12 -0.77 -21.54
C GLN A 188 -6.63 -0.94 -21.22
N ALA A 189 -6.12 -2.19 -21.24
CA ALA A 189 -4.73 -2.47 -20.95
C ALA A 189 -3.84 -2.31 -22.19
N SER A 190 -2.66 -1.72 -21.97
CA SER A 190 -1.63 -1.63 -23.01
C SER A 190 -0.23 -1.57 -22.39
N TRP A 191 0.78 -1.95 -23.19
CA TRP A 191 2.19 -1.77 -22.80
C TRP A 191 2.58 -0.30 -22.64
N ALA A 192 1.95 0.58 -23.42
CA ALA A 192 2.17 2.03 -23.29
C ALA A 192 1.71 2.55 -21.94
N GLU A 193 0.49 2.16 -21.50
CA GLU A 193 -0.02 2.52 -20.17
C GLU A 193 0.78 1.87 -19.05
N ALA A 194 1.19 0.59 -19.21
CA ALA A 194 2.06 -0.07 -18.23
C ALA A 194 3.34 0.74 -18.00
N THR A 195 4.03 1.12 -19.08
CA THR A 195 5.26 1.91 -19.03
C THR A 195 5.01 3.29 -18.42
N ARG A 196 3.98 4.00 -18.88
CA ARG A 196 3.65 5.35 -18.41
C ARG A 196 3.37 5.38 -16.90
N TYR A 197 2.55 4.47 -16.41
CA TYR A 197 2.24 4.41 -14.99
C TYR A 197 3.44 4.01 -14.14
N MET A 198 4.27 3.07 -14.62
CA MET A 198 5.47 2.66 -13.89
C MET A 198 6.54 3.77 -13.86
N GLU A 199 6.75 4.49 -14.95
CA GLU A 199 7.65 5.65 -14.99
C GLU A 199 7.14 6.77 -14.05
N ALA A 200 5.83 7.02 -14.03
CA ALA A 200 5.23 7.97 -13.09
C ALA A 200 5.41 7.53 -11.63
N ALA A 201 5.25 6.24 -11.32
CA ALA A 201 5.49 5.71 -9.98
C ALA A 201 6.94 5.90 -9.52
N VAL A 202 7.92 5.63 -10.39
CA VAL A 202 9.35 5.86 -10.10
C VAL A 202 9.66 7.34 -9.95
N THR A 203 8.97 8.22 -10.68
CA THR A 203 9.13 9.67 -10.56
C THR A 203 8.57 10.17 -9.23
N ALA A 204 7.41 9.67 -8.81
CA ALA A 204 6.74 10.08 -7.58
C ALA A 204 7.45 9.54 -6.31
N ASP A 205 8.03 8.34 -6.37
CA ASP A 205 8.86 7.77 -5.30
C ASP A 205 10.11 7.10 -5.89
N PRO A 206 11.19 7.87 -6.10
CA PRO A 206 12.41 7.38 -6.73
C PRO A 206 13.22 6.42 -5.85
N GLU A 207 12.98 6.41 -4.55
CA GLU A 207 13.70 5.56 -3.58
C GLU A 207 13.03 4.19 -3.38
N ARG A 208 11.90 3.94 -4.01
CA ARG A 208 11.17 2.69 -3.90
C ARG A 208 11.74 1.62 -4.82
N ILE A 209 12.43 0.62 -4.26
CA ILE A 209 13.10 -0.45 -5.01
C ILE A 209 12.10 -1.25 -5.88
N THR A 210 10.93 -1.60 -5.33
CA THR A 210 9.93 -2.39 -6.07
C THR A 210 9.41 -1.66 -7.32
N HIS A 211 9.29 -0.32 -7.30
CA HIS A 211 8.87 0.44 -8.47
C HIS A 211 9.88 0.30 -9.62
N ARG A 212 11.16 0.41 -9.31
CA ARG A 212 12.24 0.27 -10.31
C ARG A 212 12.37 -1.17 -10.82
N LEU A 213 12.24 -2.15 -9.94
CA LEU A 213 12.25 -3.56 -10.33
C LEU A 213 11.12 -3.88 -11.31
N ASP A 214 9.89 -3.47 -10.99
CA ASP A 214 8.74 -3.79 -11.84
C ASP A 214 8.75 -2.97 -13.14
N LEU A 215 9.27 -1.73 -13.11
CA LEU A 215 9.58 -0.98 -14.34
C LEU A 215 10.62 -1.73 -15.21
N ALA A 216 11.67 -2.30 -14.60
CA ALA A 216 12.64 -3.10 -15.34
C ALA A 216 12.00 -4.35 -15.98
N LYS A 217 11.04 -4.99 -15.29
CA LYS A 217 10.26 -6.09 -15.87
C LYS A 217 9.43 -5.62 -17.06
N VAL A 218 8.74 -4.48 -16.98
CA VAL A 218 7.97 -3.89 -18.10
C VAL A 218 8.88 -3.54 -19.27
N TYR A 219 10.05 -2.95 -19.02
CA TYR A 219 11.03 -2.69 -20.08
C TYR A 219 11.54 -3.97 -20.74
N THR A 220 11.68 -5.05 -19.97
CA THR A 220 12.04 -6.38 -20.50
C THR A 220 10.96 -6.91 -21.43
N ASP A 221 9.71 -6.86 -21.00
CA ASP A 221 8.55 -7.33 -21.77
C ASP A 221 8.34 -6.54 -23.08
N THR A 222 8.83 -5.31 -23.13
CA THR A 222 8.75 -4.39 -24.29
C THR A 222 10.06 -4.31 -25.09
N ASP A 223 10.99 -5.23 -24.85
CA ASP A 223 12.33 -5.34 -25.50
C ASP A 223 13.21 -4.09 -25.34
N GLN A 224 12.98 -3.29 -24.28
CA GLN A 224 13.78 -2.12 -23.94
C GLN A 224 14.93 -2.51 -22.98
N LYS A 225 15.76 -3.49 -23.36
CA LYS A 225 16.79 -4.12 -22.49
C LYS A 225 17.76 -3.13 -21.86
N ALA A 226 18.16 -2.08 -22.57
CA ALA A 226 19.07 -1.04 -22.03
C ALA A 226 18.43 -0.30 -20.84
N LYS A 227 17.16 0.09 -20.95
CA LYS A 227 16.42 0.73 -19.85
C LYS A 227 16.19 -0.21 -18.68
N ALA A 228 15.87 -1.48 -18.96
CA ALA A 228 15.70 -2.49 -17.93
C ALA A 228 17.00 -2.70 -17.12
N ARG A 229 18.15 -2.77 -17.82
CA ARG A 229 19.47 -2.85 -17.17
C ARG A 229 19.73 -1.62 -16.32
N ALA A 230 19.54 -0.42 -16.85
CA ALA A 230 19.74 0.83 -16.09
C ALA A 230 18.88 0.90 -14.82
N SER A 231 17.62 0.43 -14.88
CA SER A 231 16.74 0.34 -13.70
C SER A 231 17.28 -0.63 -12.66
N CYS A 232 17.71 -1.82 -13.05
CA CYS A 232 18.29 -2.80 -12.13
C CYS A 232 19.66 -2.36 -11.56
N ASP A 233 20.49 -1.70 -12.36
CA ASP A 233 21.76 -1.12 -11.89
C ASP A 233 21.51 -0.01 -10.85
N ALA A 234 20.45 0.77 -11.00
CA ALA A 234 20.01 1.72 -9.98
C ALA A 234 19.59 0.99 -8.70
N VAL A 235 18.76 -0.06 -8.80
CA VAL A 235 18.33 -0.88 -7.66
C VAL A 235 19.52 -1.47 -6.88
N ALA A 236 20.57 -1.89 -7.59
CA ALA A 236 21.77 -2.45 -6.93
C ALA A 236 22.46 -1.44 -5.98
N ARG A 237 22.40 -0.13 -6.30
CA ARG A 237 23.02 0.95 -5.51
C ARG A 237 22.14 1.50 -4.40
N MET A 238 20.82 1.23 -4.42
CA MET A 238 19.89 1.73 -3.40
C MET A 238 20.10 1.03 -2.06
N GLN A 239 19.75 1.71 -0.97
CA GLN A 239 19.70 1.07 0.35
C GLN A 239 18.39 0.25 0.49
N SER A 240 18.46 -0.86 1.21
CA SER A 240 17.27 -1.61 1.60
C SER A 240 16.66 -0.96 2.83
N VAL A 241 15.49 -0.35 2.66
CA VAL A 241 14.75 0.36 3.71
C VAL A 241 13.37 -0.25 3.97
N GLU A 242 12.88 -1.09 3.04
CA GLU A 242 11.62 -1.79 3.16
C GLU A 242 11.84 -3.29 3.43
N PHE A 243 10.86 -3.91 4.07
CA PHE A 243 10.94 -5.29 4.56
C PHE A 243 11.35 -6.31 3.48
N ASN A 244 10.88 -6.14 2.25
CA ASN A 244 11.13 -7.05 1.14
C ASN A 244 12.24 -6.59 0.16
N ASP A 245 12.92 -5.49 0.41
CA ASP A 245 13.89 -4.89 -0.54
C ASP A 245 15.05 -5.80 -0.89
N THR A 246 15.57 -6.56 0.07
CA THR A 246 16.67 -7.50 -0.18
C THR A 246 16.25 -8.54 -1.23
N ARG A 247 15.03 -9.03 -1.17
CA ARG A 247 14.48 -9.96 -2.15
C ARG A 247 14.31 -9.30 -3.52
N TYR A 248 13.82 -8.07 -3.57
CA TYR A 248 13.64 -7.32 -4.83
C TYR A 248 14.99 -7.07 -5.53
N LYS A 249 16.06 -6.79 -4.79
CA LYS A 249 17.42 -6.70 -5.34
C LYS A 249 17.87 -8.03 -5.97
N GLN A 250 17.59 -9.15 -5.30
CA GLN A 250 17.90 -10.48 -5.86
C GLN A 250 17.12 -10.75 -7.15
N GLU A 251 15.84 -10.34 -7.22
CA GLU A 251 15.04 -10.46 -8.45
C GLU A 251 15.65 -9.65 -9.60
N CYS A 252 16.18 -8.45 -9.37
CA CYS A 252 16.90 -7.67 -10.38
C CYS A 252 18.16 -8.42 -10.90
N VAL A 253 18.94 -9.03 -10.01
CA VAL A 253 20.10 -9.85 -10.41
C VAL A 253 19.67 -11.02 -11.29
N GLN A 254 18.59 -11.71 -10.90
CA GLN A 254 18.03 -12.83 -11.68
C GLN A 254 17.48 -12.37 -13.04
N LEU A 255 16.84 -11.21 -13.10
CA LEU A 255 16.35 -10.64 -14.36
C LEU A 255 17.50 -10.39 -15.34
N LEU A 256 18.58 -9.76 -14.88
CA LEU A 256 19.76 -9.48 -15.72
C LEU A 256 20.53 -10.73 -16.11
N ALA A 257 20.52 -11.79 -15.29
CA ALA A 257 21.19 -13.04 -15.60
C ALA A 257 20.59 -13.78 -16.82
N LYS A 258 19.30 -13.55 -17.11
CA LYS A 258 18.62 -14.13 -18.28
C LYS A 258 19.13 -13.59 -19.64
N TRP A 259 19.94 -12.54 -19.62
CA TRP A 259 20.48 -11.88 -20.84
C TRP A 259 21.99 -12.07 -21.00
N ARG A 260 22.59 -12.88 -20.16
CA ARG A 260 23.97 -13.34 -20.29
C ARG A 260 24.03 -14.65 -21.06
#